data_ea45a2a979b4630423a641914e146031
#
_entry.id   ea45a2a979b4630423a641914e146031
#
_cell.length_a   1.000
_cell.length_b   1.000
_cell.length_c   1.000
_cell.angle_alpha   90.00
_cell.angle_beta   90.00
_cell.angle_gamma   90.00
#
_symmetry.space_group_name_H-M   'P 1'
#
loop_
_entity.id
_entity.type
_entity.pdbx_description
1 polymer ?
#
loop_
_entity_poly.entity_id
_entity_poly.type
_entity_poly.pdbx_seq_one_letter_code
_entity_poly.pdbx_strand_id
1 'polypeptide(L)'
;MGIQLAGTNLLIDPFITGNPLAKDKVDIDQLTVDYILLTHAHQDHVLDAEAIASRTGATIVSNYEIAMYYQEKGLAVHPMNHGGSWSFDFGKVKYVNAIHSSCFADGSNGGQPGGFVIEGEHKTVYVAGDTALTLDMKLIPMSCKLDLAILPIGDNFTMGIDDALIASDFLECEKVLGVHYDTFGYIEIDHDLAKKTFYEAGKDLMLLEINESVSL
;
A
#
# COMPACT_ATOMS: atom_id res chain seq x y z
N MET A 1 5.53 -2.39 -3.30
CA MET A 1 5.09 -3.78 -3.12
C MET A 1 4.35 -4.22 -4.37
N GLY A 2 4.50 -5.51 -4.84
CA GLY A 2 3.78 -6.05 -6.00
C GLY A 2 2.60 -6.93 -5.58
N ILE A 3 1.49 -6.85 -6.31
CA ILE A 3 0.34 -7.76 -6.21
C ILE A 3 0.03 -8.27 -7.61
N GLN A 4 -0.06 -9.59 -7.79
CA GLN A 4 -0.55 -10.17 -9.03
C GLN A 4 -2.00 -10.65 -8.84
N LEU A 5 -2.89 -10.20 -9.70
CA LEU A 5 -4.31 -10.49 -9.60
C LEU A 5 -4.90 -10.74 -11.00
N ALA A 6 -5.49 -11.91 -11.22
CA ALA A 6 -6.06 -12.30 -12.52
C ALA A 6 -5.11 -12.12 -13.72
N GLY A 7 -3.81 -12.33 -13.51
CA GLY A 7 -2.78 -12.14 -14.55
C GLY A 7 -2.30 -10.69 -14.71
N THR A 8 -2.87 -9.73 -13.99
CA THR A 8 -2.48 -8.31 -14.01
C THR A 8 -1.50 -8.03 -12.87
N ASN A 9 -0.47 -7.25 -13.15
CA ASN A 9 0.57 -6.87 -12.20
C ASN A 9 0.31 -5.46 -11.66
N LEU A 10 -0.03 -5.38 -10.39
CA LEU A 10 -0.21 -4.13 -9.66
C LEU A 10 1.06 -3.83 -8.87
N LEU A 11 1.53 -2.61 -8.91
CA LEU A 11 2.64 -2.13 -8.10
C LEU A 11 2.12 -1.04 -7.14
N ILE A 12 2.33 -1.25 -5.86
CA ILE A 12 1.86 -0.33 -4.82
C ILE A 12 3.05 0.44 -4.27
N ASP A 13 2.97 1.77 -4.25
CA ASP A 13 3.93 2.68 -3.64
C ASP A 13 5.39 2.29 -3.95
N PRO A 14 5.86 2.44 -5.20
CA PRO A 14 7.19 2.01 -5.59
C PRO A 14 8.28 2.92 -5.02
N PHE A 15 8.97 2.40 -4.01
CA PHE A 15 10.19 2.96 -3.43
C PHE A 15 11.27 1.88 -3.44
N ILE A 16 12.02 1.79 -4.54
CA ILE A 16 12.98 0.73 -4.83
C ILE A 16 14.39 1.29 -4.92
N THR A 17 14.61 2.24 -5.85
CA THR A 17 15.95 2.78 -6.11
C THR A 17 16.52 3.61 -4.96
N GLY A 18 15.65 4.27 -4.17
CA GLY A 18 16.01 5.01 -2.97
C GLY A 18 15.99 4.17 -1.68
N ASN A 19 15.45 2.95 -1.73
CA ASN A 19 15.33 2.09 -0.56
C ASN A 19 16.64 1.29 -0.33
N PRO A 20 17.35 1.51 0.79
CA PRO A 20 18.63 0.84 1.04
C PRO A 20 18.51 -0.69 1.11
N LEU A 21 17.33 -1.23 1.43
CA LEU A 21 17.07 -2.67 1.53
C LEU A 21 16.74 -3.30 0.17
N ALA A 22 16.22 -2.52 -0.81
CA ALA A 22 15.68 -3.02 -2.07
C ALA A 22 16.54 -2.69 -3.30
N LYS A 23 17.26 -1.57 -3.30
CA LYS A 23 17.95 -1.01 -4.49
C LYS A 23 18.91 -1.96 -5.20
N ASP A 24 19.53 -2.87 -4.45
CA ASP A 24 20.49 -3.84 -4.98
C ASP A 24 19.85 -5.24 -5.20
N LYS A 25 18.57 -5.40 -4.89
CA LYS A 25 17.82 -6.66 -4.99
C LYS A 25 16.75 -6.64 -6.07
N VAL A 26 16.25 -5.45 -6.43
CA VAL A 26 15.15 -5.29 -7.40
C VAL A 26 15.59 -4.33 -8.50
N ASP A 27 15.58 -4.81 -9.74
CA ASP A 27 15.83 -4.00 -10.93
C ASP A 27 14.50 -3.46 -11.48
N ILE A 28 14.29 -2.14 -11.37
CA ILE A 28 13.04 -1.51 -11.83
C ILE A 28 12.85 -1.64 -13.34
N ASP A 29 13.92 -1.80 -14.11
CA ASP A 29 13.86 -1.93 -15.58
C ASP A 29 13.33 -3.31 -16.02
N GLN A 30 13.36 -4.32 -15.14
CA GLN A 30 12.82 -5.66 -15.40
C GLN A 30 11.39 -5.85 -14.92
N LEU A 31 10.82 -4.89 -14.17
CA LEU A 31 9.46 -5.02 -13.65
C LEU A 31 8.43 -4.95 -14.79
N THR A 32 7.51 -5.90 -14.81
CA THR A 32 6.30 -5.82 -15.63
C THR A 32 5.17 -5.30 -14.77
N VAL A 33 4.61 -4.15 -15.13
CA VAL A 33 3.60 -3.45 -14.35
C VAL A 33 2.49 -2.95 -15.28
N ASP A 34 1.26 -3.25 -14.92
CA ASP A 34 0.06 -2.81 -15.65
C ASP A 34 -0.59 -1.60 -14.95
N TYR A 35 -0.57 -1.58 -13.63
CA TYR A 35 -1.09 -0.48 -12.81
C TYR A 35 -0.16 -0.16 -11.66
N ILE A 36 -0.05 1.14 -11.35
CA ILE A 36 0.65 1.64 -10.15
C ILE A 36 -0.39 2.31 -9.26
N LEU A 37 -0.57 1.79 -8.04
CA LEU A 37 -1.46 2.38 -7.05
C LEU A 37 -0.64 3.19 -6.05
N LEU A 38 -0.95 4.48 -5.91
CA LEU A 38 -0.25 5.38 -4.99
C LEU A 38 -1.17 5.81 -3.86
N THR A 39 -0.79 5.50 -2.63
CA THR A 39 -1.57 5.82 -1.44
C THR A 39 -1.49 7.28 -1.06
N HIS A 40 -0.29 7.88 -1.18
CA HIS A 40 -0.01 9.28 -0.91
C HIS A 40 1.32 9.72 -1.58
N ALA A 41 1.69 11.01 -1.48
CA ALA A 41 2.73 11.61 -2.30
C ALA A 41 4.10 11.73 -1.62
N HIS A 42 4.35 11.10 -0.47
CA HIS A 42 5.69 11.12 0.11
C HIS A 42 6.70 10.39 -0.80
N GLN A 43 7.94 10.86 -0.77
CA GLN A 43 8.98 10.40 -1.69
C GLN A 43 9.23 8.89 -1.59
N ASP A 44 9.14 8.32 -0.41
CA ASP A 44 9.29 6.88 -0.17
C ASP A 44 8.07 6.03 -0.60
N HIS A 45 7.09 6.65 -1.28
CA HIS A 45 5.94 5.97 -1.90
C HIS A 45 5.86 6.22 -3.40
N VAL A 46 6.43 7.33 -3.90
CA VAL A 46 6.25 7.74 -5.30
C VAL A 46 7.54 7.78 -6.11
N LEU A 47 8.71 7.54 -5.49
CA LEU A 47 10.03 7.81 -6.09
C LEU A 47 10.20 7.19 -7.48
N ASP A 48 9.83 5.94 -7.66
CA ASP A 48 10.04 5.20 -8.89
C ASP A 48 8.80 5.14 -9.80
N ALA A 49 7.66 5.74 -9.37
CA ALA A 49 6.39 5.66 -10.08
C ALA A 49 6.47 6.24 -11.51
N GLU A 50 7.08 7.43 -11.66
CA GLU A 50 7.21 8.09 -12.96
C GLU A 50 8.08 7.28 -13.93
N ALA A 51 9.23 6.80 -13.48
CA ALA A 51 10.15 6.03 -14.31
C ALA A 51 9.54 4.70 -14.78
N ILE A 52 8.88 3.98 -13.85
CA ILE A 52 8.22 2.71 -14.16
C ILE A 52 7.03 2.93 -15.08
N ALA A 53 6.15 3.89 -14.81
CA ALA A 53 4.98 4.19 -15.64
C ALA A 53 5.39 4.62 -17.06
N SER A 54 6.42 5.48 -17.19
CA SER A 54 6.93 5.92 -18.49
C SER A 54 7.45 4.76 -19.34
N ARG A 55 8.11 3.78 -18.72
CA ARG A 55 8.69 2.62 -19.42
C ARG A 55 7.64 1.57 -19.76
N THR A 56 6.71 1.28 -18.84
CA THR A 56 5.77 0.17 -18.99
C THR A 56 4.45 0.57 -19.65
N GLY A 57 4.11 1.88 -19.63
CA GLY A 57 2.77 2.35 -19.98
C GLY A 57 1.73 2.10 -18.89
N ALA A 58 2.15 1.72 -17.66
CA ALA A 58 1.25 1.45 -16.56
C ALA A 58 0.37 2.66 -16.23
N THR A 59 -0.90 2.40 -15.91
CA THR A 59 -1.83 3.44 -15.45
C THR A 59 -1.61 3.71 -13.95
N ILE A 60 -1.37 4.97 -13.60
CA ILE A 60 -1.27 5.40 -12.19
C ILE A 60 -2.67 5.63 -11.65
N VAL A 61 -3.01 4.92 -10.58
CA VAL A 61 -4.29 5.03 -9.85
C VAL A 61 -4.03 5.68 -8.50
N SER A 62 -4.68 6.81 -8.21
CA SER A 62 -4.50 7.52 -6.94
C SER A 62 -5.63 8.51 -6.68
N ASN A 63 -5.50 9.32 -5.60
CA ASN A 63 -6.36 10.47 -5.40
C ASN A 63 -6.23 11.46 -6.55
N TYR A 64 -7.17 12.40 -6.64
CA TYR A 64 -7.26 13.32 -7.76
C TYR A 64 -5.99 14.16 -7.94
N GLU A 65 -5.42 14.70 -6.87
CA GLU A 65 -4.25 15.58 -6.90
C GLU A 65 -3.01 14.85 -7.41
N ILE A 66 -2.73 13.66 -6.92
CA ILE A 66 -1.61 12.81 -7.39
C ILE A 66 -1.82 12.42 -8.85
N ALA A 67 -3.02 12.00 -9.21
CA ALA A 67 -3.33 11.64 -10.60
C ALA A 67 -3.09 12.81 -11.55
N MET A 68 -3.57 14.03 -11.21
CA MET A 68 -3.35 15.22 -12.04
C MET A 68 -1.88 15.62 -12.14
N TYR A 69 -1.11 15.49 -11.05
CA TYR A 69 0.34 15.72 -11.06
C TYR A 69 1.06 14.85 -12.11
N TYR A 70 0.70 13.57 -12.20
CA TYR A 70 1.29 12.66 -13.19
C TYR A 70 0.67 12.83 -14.59
N GLN A 71 -0.59 13.22 -14.70
CA GLN A 71 -1.21 13.54 -15.98
C GLN A 71 -0.53 14.73 -16.68
N GLU A 72 -0.16 15.78 -15.92
CA GLU A 72 0.61 16.93 -16.44
C GLU A 72 1.97 16.52 -16.99
N LYS A 73 2.54 15.41 -16.53
CA LYS A 73 3.77 14.79 -17.05
C LYS A 73 3.53 13.87 -18.25
N GLY A 74 2.28 13.74 -18.71
CA GLY A 74 1.91 12.93 -19.89
C GLY A 74 1.73 11.45 -19.63
N LEU A 75 1.61 11.02 -18.37
CA LEU A 75 1.40 9.62 -17.99
C LEU A 75 -0.09 9.25 -18.01
N ALA A 76 -0.37 7.96 -18.20
CA ALA A 76 -1.73 7.43 -18.07
C ALA A 76 -2.13 7.41 -16.60
N VAL A 77 -3.32 7.95 -16.29
CA VAL A 77 -3.80 8.05 -14.92
C VAL A 77 -5.27 7.69 -14.80
N HIS A 78 -5.66 7.21 -13.62
CA HIS A 78 -7.05 7.05 -13.21
C HIS A 78 -7.27 7.72 -11.85
N PRO A 79 -7.90 8.91 -11.82
CA PRO A 79 -8.14 9.63 -10.58
C PRO A 79 -9.29 9.00 -9.80
N MET A 80 -9.10 8.90 -8.49
CA MET A 80 -10.10 8.47 -7.52
C MET A 80 -10.28 9.52 -6.43
N ASN A 81 -11.19 9.29 -5.50
CA ASN A 81 -11.25 10.01 -4.24
C ASN A 81 -11.93 9.13 -3.17
N HIS A 82 -11.80 9.53 -1.91
CA HIS A 82 -12.27 8.77 -0.75
C HIS A 82 -13.75 8.37 -0.87
N GLY A 83 -14.02 7.09 -0.61
CA GLY A 83 -15.34 6.49 -0.75
C GLY A 83 -15.70 6.06 -2.18
N GLY A 84 -14.98 6.56 -3.19
CA GLY A 84 -15.17 6.16 -4.58
C GLY A 84 -14.65 4.76 -4.87
N SER A 85 -15.25 4.09 -5.84
CA SER A 85 -14.79 2.80 -6.35
C SER A 85 -14.88 2.75 -7.87
N TRP A 86 -14.01 1.92 -8.47
CA TRP A 86 -13.98 1.68 -9.91
C TRP A 86 -13.70 0.22 -10.22
N SER A 87 -14.32 -0.30 -11.28
CA SER A 87 -14.05 -1.66 -11.77
C SER A 87 -13.01 -1.61 -12.88
N PHE A 88 -11.88 -2.24 -12.63
CA PHE A 88 -10.80 -2.47 -13.60
C PHE A 88 -10.90 -3.91 -14.13
N ASP A 89 -10.10 -4.25 -15.13
CA ASP A 89 -10.08 -5.59 -15.72
C ASP A 89 -9.66 -6.68 -14.70
N PHE A 90 -8.85 -6.31 -13.70
CA PHE A 90 -8.37 -7.22 -12.65
C PHE A 90 -9.31 -7.32 -11.45
N GLY A 91 -10.31 -6.47 -11.31
CA GLY A 91 -11.20 -6.43 -10.17
C GLY A 91 -11.66 -5.01 -9.83
N LYS A 92 -12.29 -4.86 -8.67
CA LYS A 92 -12.80 -3.57 -8.21
C LYS A 92 -11.87 -2.96 -7.16
N VAL A 93 -11.58 -1.68 -7.30
CA VAL A 93 -10.78 -0.91 -6.35
C VAL A 93 -11.66 0.16 -5.70
N LYS A 94 -11.58 0.27 -4.37
CA LYS A 94 -12.17 1.36 -3.60
C LYS A 94 -11.08 2.14 -2.89
N TYR A 95 -11.10 3.46 -3.00
CA TYR A 95 -10.19 4.35 -2.27
C TYR A 95 -10.79 4.70 -0.92
N VAL A 96 -10.07 4.44 0.17
CA VAL A 96 -10.54 4.61 1.55
C VAL A 96 -9.65 5.57 2.34
N ASN A 97 -10.16 6.07 3.47
CA ASN A 97 -9.44 7.07 4.28
C ASN A 97 -8.18 6.50 4.93
N ALA A 98 -7.14 7.34 5.01
CA ALA A 98 -5.95 7.15 5.82
C ALA A 98 -5.63 8.47 6.56
N ILE A 99 -5.10 8.36 7.77
CA ILE A 99 -4.74 9.52 8.59
C ILE A 99 -3.22 9.69 8.55
N HIS A 100 -2.79 10.54 7.63
CA HIS A 100 -1.37 10.85 7.40
C HIS A 100 -1.25 12.20 6.70
N SER A 101 -0.05 12.62 6.33
CA SER A 101 0.20 13.77 5.47
C SER A 101 0.50 13.31 4.03
N SER A 102 0.45 14.24 3.07
CA SER A 102 0.70 13.92 1.67
C SER A 102 1.20 15.17 0.94
N CYS A 103 2.47 15.14 0.52
CA CYS A 103 3.12 16.21 -0.20
C CYS A 103 4.25 15.63 -1.05
N PHE A 104 4.37 16.08 -2.29
CA PHE A 104 5.52 15.74 -3.13
C PHE A 104 6.80 16.43 -2.64
N ALA A 105 7.96 15.89 -3.01
CA ALA A 105 9.26 16.44 -2.60
C ALA A 105 9.51 17.87 -3.10
N ASP A 106 8.86 18.30 -4.18
CA ASP A 106 8.91 19.65 -4.72
C ASP A 106 7.96 20.64 -4.02
N GLY A 107 7.21 20.17 -3.03
CA GLY A 107 6.22 20.94 -2.28
C GLY A 107 4.82 20.97 -2.92
N SER A 108 4.62 20.29 -4.05
CA SER A 108 3.29 20.16 -4.66
C SER A 108 2.33 19.39 -3.75
N ASN A 109 1.06 19.78 -3.80
CA ASN A 109 0.02 19.15 -2.98
C ASN A 109 -0.23 17.69 -3.45
N GLY A 110 -0.13 16.75 -2.52
CA GLY A 110 -0.42 15.33 -2.75
C GLY A 110 -1.87 14.91 -2.43
N GLY A 111 -2.75 15.87 -2.13
CA GLY A 111 -4.11 15.58 -1.69
C GLY A 111 -4.16 14.93 -0.31
N GLN A 112 -5.30 14.35 0.04
CA GLN A 112 -5.45 13.57 1.26
C GLN A 112 -4.97 12.14 1.05
N PRO A 113 -4.15 11.57 1.97
CA PRO A 113 -3.71 10.19 1.89
C PRO A 113 -4.88 9.22 1.99
N GLY A 114 -4.73 8.06 1.39
CA GLY A 114 -5.72 7.00 1.47
C GLY A 114 -5.12 5.63 1.29
N GLY A 115 -5.96 4.62 1.53
CA GLY A 115 -5.67 3.23 1.27
C GLY A 115 -6.54 2.68 0.14
N PHE A 116 -6.31 1.43 -0.21
CA PHE A 116 -7.07 0.74 -1.25
C PHE A 116 -7.69 -0.54 -0.71
N VAL A 117 -8.97 -0.77 -0.96
CA VAL A 117 -9.59 -2.09 -0.90
C VAL A 117 -9.66 -2.61 -2.33
N ILE A 118 -8.99 -3.74 -2.58
CA ILE A 118 -8.86 -4.37 -3.89
C ILE A 118 -9.64 -5.68 -3.86
N GLU A 119 -10.78 -5.70 -4.53
CA GLU A 119 -11.67 -6.85 -4.63
C GLU A 119 -11.39 -7.57 -5.97
N GLY A 120 -10.68 -8.70 -5.93
CA GLY A 120 -10.52 -9.60 -7.07
C GLY A 120 -11.65 -10.62 -7.17
N GLU A 121 -11.52 -11.58 -8.08
CA GLU A 121 -12.55 -12.60 -8.30
C GLU A 121 -12.80 -13.48 -7.05
N HIS A 122 -11.73 -13.82 -6.32
CA HIS A 122 -11.79 -14.76 -5.19
C HIS A 122 -11.21 -14.21 -3.89
N LYS A 123 -10.48 -13.11 -3.96
CA LYS A 123 -9.73 -12.55 -2.84
C LYS A 123 -9.90 -11.04 -2.74
N THR A 124 -9.99 -10.57 -1.51
CA THR A 124 -10.06 -9.14 -1.19
C THR A 124 -8.90 -8.76 -0.27
N VAL A 125 -8.15 -7.74 -0.69
CA VAL A 125 -6.98 -7.23 0.02
C VAL A 125 -7.20 -5.77 0.40
N TYR A 126 -6.88 -5.42 1.63
CA TYR A 126 -6.78 -4.02 2.05
C TYR A 126 -5.32 -3.60 2.12
N VAL A 127 -4.99 -2.51 1.47
CA VAL A 127 -3.69 -1.83 1.55
C VAL A 127 -3.91 -0.51 2.28
N ALA A 128 -3.39 -0.40 3.49
CA ALA A 128 -3.62 0.77 4.33
C ALA A 128 -2.88 2.02 3.82
N GLY A 129 -1.71 1.85 3.21
CA GLY A 129 -0.74 2.92 3.03
C GLY A 129 -0.22 3.39 4.39
N ASP A 130 0.32 4.59 4.43
CA ASP A 130 0.73 5.21 5.68
C ASP A 130 -0.47 5.79 6.40
N THR A 131 -0.68 5.34 7.63
CA THR A 131 -1.82 5.77 8.44
C THR A 131 -1.58 5.55 9.93
N ALA A 132 -2.18 6.40 10.74
CA ALA A 132 -2.47 6.10 12.14
C ALA A 132 -3.64 5.11 12.24
N LEU A 133 -3.84 4.49 13.41
CA LEU A 133 -5.05 3.74 13.73
C LEU A 133 -6.27 4.67 13.67
N THR A 134 -7.31 4.29 12.94
CA THR A 134 -8.52 5.08 12.80
C THR A 134 -9.79 4.22 12.86
N LEU A 135 -10.86 4.79 13.41
CA LEU A 135 -12.16 4.13 13.47
C LEU A 135 -12.78 3.88 12.08
N ASP A 136 -12.36 4.61 11.05
CA ASP A 136 -12.83 4.44 9.68
C ASP A 136 -12.50 3.04 9.12
N MET A 137 -11.48 2.36 9.68
CA MET A 137 -11.16 0.98 9.34
C MET A 137 -12.33 0.03 9.59
N LYS A 138 -13.20 0.31 10.59
CA LYS A 138 -14.41 -0.46 10.87
C LYS A 138 -15.48 -0.39 9.78
N LEU A 139 -15.40 0.57 8.88
CA LEU A 139 -16.32 0.69 7.75
C LEU A 139 -16.01 -0.32 6.63
N ILE A 140 -14.79 -0.85 6.58
CA ILE A 140 -14.36 -1.76 5.53
C ILE A 140 -15.10 -3.11 5.63
N PRO A 141 -15.10 -3.82 6.78
CA PRO A 141 -15.79 -5.10 6.89
C PRO A 141 -17.32 -5.00 6.78
N MET A 142 -17.90 -3.79 6.89
CA MET A 142 -19.33 -3.59 6.61
C MET A 142 -19.69 -3.79 5.12
N SER A 143 -18.71 -3.75 4.21
CA SER A 143 -18.94 -3.85 2.76
C SER A 143 -18.30 -5.06 2.11
N CYS A 144 -17.24 -5.62 2.68
CA CYS A 144 -16.54 -6.79 2.16
C CYS A 144 -15.84 -7.57 3.27
N LYS A 145 -15.53 -8.84 3.02
CA LYS A 145 -14.68 -9.65 3.90
C LYS A 145 -13.25 -9.61 3.34
N LEU A 146 -12.29 -9.27 4.19
CA LEU A 146 -10.87 -9.27 3.81
C LEU A 146 -10.24 -10.67 3.94
N ASP A 147 -9.41 -11.02 2.97
CA ASP A 147 -8.52 -12.17 3.02
C ASP A 147 -7.13 -11.80 3.55
N LEU A 148 -6.72 -10.54 3.36
CA LEU A 148 -5.44 -10.00 3.81
C LEU A 148 -5.56 -8.51 4.09
N ALA A 149 -5.00 -8.06 5.21
CA ALA A 149 -4.75 -6.66 5.50
C ALA A 149 -3.25 -6.37 5.43
N ILE A 150 -2.85 -5.36 4.66
CA ILE A 150 -1.46 -4.91 4.53
C ILE A 150 -1.35 -3.60 5.31
N LEU A 151 -0.64 -3.67 6.44
CA LEU A 151 -0.62 -2.61 7.46
C LEU A 151 0.81 -2.13 7.73
N PRO A 152 1.04 -0.82 7.88
CA PRO A 152 2.30 -0.31 8.38
C PRO A 152 2.45 -0.66 9.86
N ILE A 153 3.66 -1.06 10.28
CA ILE A 153 3.95 -1.50 11.66
C ILE A 153 5.23 -0.88 12.23
N GLY A 154 5.82 0.08 11.52
CA GLY A 154 7.13 0.64 11.86
C GLY A 154 7.11 1.68 12.98
N ASP A 155 5.93 2.07 13.49
CA ASP A 155 5.75 3.13 14.49
C ASP A 155 6.25 4.51 14.04
N ASN A 156 6.42 5.44 14.95
CA ASN A 156 6.92 6.79 14.78
C ASN A 156 6.20 7.64 13.69
N PHE A 157 6.08 7.15 12.46
CA PHE A 157 5.43 7.84 11.34
C PHE A 157 4.04 7.27 11.02
N THR A 158 3.78 6.03 11.43
CA THR A 158 2.55 5.29 11.15
C THR A 158 2.09 4.52 12.39
N MET A 159 1.22 3.52 12.21
CA MET A 159 0.92 2.57 13.29
C MET A 159 2.19 1.82 13.71
N GLY A 160 2.30 1.53 15.01
CA GLY A 160 3.20 0.51 15.53
C GLY A 160 2.51 -0.86 15.58
N ILE A 161 3.21 -1.85 16.17
CA ILE A 161 2.75 -3.25 16.27
C ILE A 161 1.40 -3.35 17.00
N ASP A 162 1.24 -2.65 18.13
CA ASP A 162 0.03 -2.71 18.95
C ASP A 162 -1.17 -2.07 18.24
N ASP A 163 -0.98 -0.92 17.59
CA ASP A 163 -2.03 -0.26 16.81
C ASP A 163 -2.43 -1.08 15.58
N ALA A 164 -1.47 -1.70 14.91
CA ALA A 164 -1.74 -2.58 13.77
C ALA A 164 -2.51 -3.85 14.18
N LEU A 165 -2.25 -4.37 15.39
CA LEU A 165 -3.04 -5.46 15.95
C LEU A 165 -4.49 -5.03 16.18
N ILE A 166 -4.72 -3.85 16.79
CA ILE A 166 -6.07 -3.29 16.98
C ILE A 166 -6.73 -3.03 15.60
N ALA A 167 -5.97 -2.52 14.63
CA ALA A 167 -6.47 -2.32 13.27
C ALA A 167 -6.95 -3.63 12.64
N SER A 168 -6.24 -4.75 12.84
CA SER A 168 -6.66 -6.06 12.35
C SER A 168 -7.99 -6.53 12.93
N ASP A 169 -8.29 -6.16 14.21
CA ASP A 169 -9.59 -6.41 14.82
C ASP A 169 -10.68 -5.52 14.22
N PHE A 170 -10.39 -4.23 13.98
CA PHE A 170 -11.32 -3.31 13.32
C PHE A 170 -11.69 -3.76 11.90
N LEU A 171 -10.73 -4.37 11.21
CA LEU A 171 -10.85 -4.90 9.86
C LEU A 171 -11.48 -6.30 9.81
N GLU A 172 -11.69 -6.95 10.95
CA GLU A 172 -12.13 -8.35 11.07
C GLU A 172 -11.25 -9.29 10.21
N CYS A 173 -9.94 -9.02 10.16
CA CYS A 173 -8.98 -9.75 9.33
C CYS A 173 -7.92 -10.44 10.21
N GLU A 174 -7.79 -11.76 10.04
CA GLU A 174 -6.84 -12.56 10.83
C GLU A 174 -5.43 -12.57 10.21
N LYS A 175 -5.34 -12.41 8.86
CA LYS A 175 -4.06 -12.41 8.16
C LYS A 175 -3.59 -10.97 7.91
N VAL A 176 -2.40 -10.66 8.39
CA VAL A 176 -1.78 -9.34 8.24
C VAL A 176 -0.41 -9.49 7.60
N LEU A 177 -0.15 -8.68 6.57
CA LEU A 177 1.19 -8.45 6.04
C LEU A 177 1.70 -7.14 6.62
N GLY A 178 2.71 -7.21 7.47
CA GLY A 178 3.40 -6.05 8.00
C GLY A 178 4.29 -5.41 6.95
N VAL A 179 4.21 -4.08 6.82
CA VAL A 179 5.02 -3.27 5.90
C VAL A 179 5.52 -2.01 6.60
N HIS A 180 6.32 -1.20 5.89
CA HIS A 180 6.80 0.10 6.33
C HIS A 180 7.59 0.03 7.66
N TYR A 181 8.58 -0.88 7.71
CA TYR A 181 9.49 -1.07 8.85
C TYR A 181 10.93 -1.27 8.35
N ASP A 182 11.92 -1.07 9.22
CA ASP A 182 13.37 -1.30 9.06
C ASP A 182 14.07 -0.50 7.94
N THR A 183 13.35 0.26 7.13
CA THR A 183 13.97 1.03 6.03
C THR A 183 14.79 2.21 6.57
N PHE A 184 14.36 2.80 7.67
CA PHE A 184 14.99 3.93 8.34
C PHE A 184 15.15 3.64 9.84
N GLY A 185 16.17 4.19 10.48
CA GLY A 185 16.45 3.93 11.90
C GLY A 185 15.33 4.31 12.89
N TYR A 186 14.38 5.15 12.45
CA TYR A 186 13.21 5.52 13.27
C TYR A 186 12.07 4.49 13.24
N ILE A 187 12.11 3.52 12.31
CA ILE A 187 11.06 2.52 12.09
C ILE A 187 11.59 1.10 12.19
N GLU A 188 12.71 0.91 12.91
CA GLU A 188 13.22 -0.42 13.21
C GLU A 188 12.32 -1.12 14.23
N ILE A 189 12.00 -2.41 13.99
CA ILE A 189 11.14 -3.21 14.86
C ILE A 189 11.82 -4.46 15.36
N ASP A 190 11.32 -5.01 16.47
CA ASP A 190 11.63 -6.38 16.91
C ASP A 190 10.68 -7.38 16.23
N HIS A 191 11.19 -8.11 15.22
CA HIS A 191 10.41 -9.06 14.41
C HIS A 191 9.83 -10.21 15.26
N ASP A 192 10.59 -10.70 16.25
CA ASP A 192 10.14 -11.81 17.10
C ASP A 192 9.02 -11.32 18.02
N LEU A 193 9.17 -10.14 18.59
CA LEU A 193 8.13 -9.52 19.40
C LEU A 193 6.87 -9.26 18.56
N ALA A 194 7.00 -8.71 17.35
CA ALA A 194 5.88 -8.44 16.45
C ALA A 194 5.09 -9.72 16.14
N LYS A 195 5.78 -10.78 15.69
CA LYS A 195 5.16 -12.08 15.38
C LYS A 195 4.51 -12.69 16.62
N LYS A 196 5.18 -12.61 17.77
CA LYS A 196 4.66 -13.14 19.04
C LYS A 196 3.37 -12.40 19.46
N THR A 197 3.35 -11.07 19.38
CA THR A 197 2.19 -10.24 19.75
C THR A 197 0.96 -10.64 18.94
N PHE A 198 1.09 -10.77 17.62
CA PHE A 198 -0.01 -11.19 16.76
C PHE A 198 -0.43 -12.64 17.01
N TYR A 199 0.53 -13.55 17.18
CA TYR A 199 0.25 -14.97 17.46
C TYR A 199 -0.52 -15.16 18.77
N GLU A 200 -0.15 -14.47 19.85
CA GLU A 200 -0.84 -14.52 21.14
C GLU A 200 -2.27 -13.99 21.06
N ALA A 201 -2.56 -13.11 20.10
CA ALA A 201 -3.91 -12.61 19.79
C ALA A 201 -4.68 -13.48 18.78
N GLY A 202 -4.13 -14.62 18.33
CA GLY A 202 -4.75 -15.51 17.36
C GLY A 202 -4.73 -15.00 15.92
N LYS A 203 -3.81 -14.08 15.60
CA LYS A 203 -3.61 -13.50 14.28
C LYS A 203 -2.35 -14.05 13.61
N ASP A 204 -2.29 -13.98 12.29
CA ASP A 204 -1.15 -14.38 11.47
C ASP A 204 -0.46 -13.14 10.89
N LEU A 205 0.72 -12.79 11.44
CA LEU A 205 1.55 -11.70 10.94
C LEU A 205 2.65 -12.24 10.04
N MET A 206 2.59 -11.88 8.78
CA MET A 206 3.63 -12.13 7.78
C MET A 206 4.59 -10.94 7.71
N LEU A 207 5.89 -11.21 7.80
CA LEU A 207 6.98 -10.26 7.54
C LEU A 207 7.82 -10.88 6.42
N LEU A 208 7.63 -10.39 5.20
CA LEU A 208 8.29 -10.93 4.01
C LEU A 208 9.64 -10.25 3.77
N GLU A 209 10.60 -11.04 3.33
CA GLU A 209 11.85 -10.50 2.80
C GLU A 209 11.64 -9.86 1.41
N ILE A 210 12.57 -8.97 1.02
CA ILE A 210 12.54 -8.39 -0.33
C ILE A 210 12.66 -9.51 -1.38
N ASN A 211 11.75 -9.51 -2.36
CA ASN A 211 11.53 -10.55 -3.38
C ASN A 211 10.88 -11.85 -2.88
N GLU A 212 10.51 -11.92 -1.61
CA GLU A 212 9.66 -13.00 -1.14
C GLU A 212 8.21 -12.77 -1.56
N SER A 213 7.46 -13.85 -1.78
CA SER A 213 6.05 -13.79 -2.16
C SER A 213 5.21 -14.81 -1.40
N VAL A 214 3.95 -14.48 -1.21
CA VAL A 214 2.94 -15.34 -0.61
C VAL A 214 1.73 -15.43 -1.53
N SER A 215 1.11 -16.59 -1.59
CA SER A 215 -0.17 -16.80 -2.29
C SER A 215 -1.31 -16.90 -1.27
N LEU A 216 -2.45 -16.26 -1.56
CA LEU A 216 -3.63 -16.22 -0.71
C LEU A 216 -4.67 -17.26 -1.07
#